data_e37752d213be0e43b404251faef6022b
#
_entry.id   e37752d213be0e43b404251faef6022b
#
_cell.length_a   1.000
_cell.length_b   1.000
_cell.length_c   1.000
_cell.angle_alpha   90.00
_cell.angle_beta   90.00
_cell.angle_gamma   90.00
#
_symmetry.space_group_name_H-M   'P 1'
#
loop_
_entity.id
_entity.type
_entity.pdbx_description
1 polymer ?
#
loop_
_entity_poly.entity_id
_entity_poly.type
_entity_poly.pdbx_seq_one_letter_code
_entity_poly.pdbx_strand_id
1 'polypeptide(L)'
;YGEHGTTTIGLSGHKAIPLYNQARAHRFKYRGVYTNMMPAAAFRGYGATQGQFALESTVNKLAHMLDMDPLLLREKNMLRMGEIMPAYYNEPLNSSALDRCIQRGRDMIGWDEKYPCKEISPTKVRAVGMSISMQGSGISNVDTAGAEIKLNDDGFYTLKIGATDMGTGCDTSMTQIAAETLLADIDQFIVAGVDTDISPFDPGSYASSTTYVTGMAVYNAACDLKNKIITAGAKMM
;
A
#
# COMPACT_ATOMS: atom_id res chain seq x y z
N TYR A 1 -12.51 -19.32 7.63
CA TYR A 1 -12.23 -18.14 6.80
C TYR A 1 -13.50 -17.66 6.13
N GLY A 2 -13.66 -16.32 6.02
CA GLY A 2 -14.71 -15.71 5.22
C GLY A 2 -14.36 -15.73 3.72
N GLU A 3 -15.09 -14.99 2.94
CA GLU A 3 -15.01 -14.94 1.47
C GLU A 3 -13.59 -14.75 0.93
N HIS A 4 -12.81 -13.87 1.54
CA HIS A 4 -11.42 -13.58 1.12
C HIS A 4 -10.36 -14.40 1.86
N GLY A 5 -10.73 -15.38 2.67
CA GLY A 5 -9.80 -16.08 3.57
C GLY A 5 -8.67 -16.80 2.87
N THR A 6 -8.97 -17.56 1.85
CA THR A 6 -7.99 -18.35 1.08
C THR A 6 -7.00 -17.46 0.36
N THR A 7 -7.46 -16.38 -0.24
CA THR A 7 -6.62 -15.41 -0.94
C THR A 7 -5.73 -14.65 0.06
N THR A 8 -6.29 -14.22 1.19
CA THR A 8 -5.53 -13.53 2.24
C THR A 8 -4.38 -14.39 2.75
N ILE A 9 -4.60 -15.68 3.00
CA ILE A 9 -3.55 -16.61 3.43
C ILE A 9 -2.50 -16.80 2.33
N GLY A 10 -2.90 -17.00 1.08
CA GLY A 10 -1.97 -17.14 -0.04
C GLY A 10 -1.05 -15.94 -0.18
N LEU A 11 -1.63 -14.74 -0.08
CA LEU A 11 -0.89 -13.48 -0.15
C LEU A 11 0.02 -13.24 1.07
N SER A 12 -0.20 -13.89 2.20
CA SER A 12 0.70 -13.76 3.35
C SER A 12 2.12 -14.23 3.03
N GLY A 13 2.26 -15.35 2.32
CA GLY A 13 3.57 -15.81 1.85
C GLY A 13 4.08 -15.01 0.67
N HIS A 14 3.23 -14.74 -0.30
CA HIS A 14 3.59 -14.02 -1.53
C HIS A 14 4.10 -12.59 -1.28
N LYS A 15 3.61 -11.93 -0.24
CA LYS A 15 4.01 -10.56 0.14
C LYS A 15 5.05 -10.49 1.26
N ALA A 16 5.49 -11.60 1.81
CA ALA A 16 6.49 -11.64 2.88
C ALA A 16 7.82 -12.23 2.41
N ILE A 17 7.77 -13.40 1.78
CA ILE A 17 8.96 -14.15 1.37
C ILE A 17 9.92 -13.36 0.46
N PRO A 18 9.44 -12.54 -0.51
CA PRO A 18 10.34 -11.83 -1.41
C PRO A 18 11.29 -10.84 -0.73
N LEU A 19 11.00 -10.43 0.51
CA LEU A 19 11.91 -9.55 1.26
C LEU A 19 13.31 -10.15 1.46
N TYR A 20 13.42 -11.49 1.50
CA TYR A 20 14.68 -12.19 1.77
C TYR A 20 15.11 -12.98 0.53
N ASN A 21 15.66 -12.28 -0.44
CA ASN A 21 15.93 -12.80 -1.78
C ASN A 21 17.21 -13.64 -1.88
N GLN A 22 18.03 -13.70 -0.83
CA GLN A 22 19.30 -14.44 -0.85
C GLN A 22 19.14 -15.93 -0.53
N ALA A 23 17.93 -16.36 -0.16
CA ALA A 23 17.67 -17.77 0.07
C ALA A 23 17.71 -18.56 -1.25
N ARG A 24 18.40 -19.72 -1.23
CA ARG A 24 18.56 -20.59 -2.40
C ARG A 24 17.23 -21.07 -3.01
N ALA A 25 16.24 -21.28 -2.16
CA ALA A 25 14.89 -21.70 -2.57
C ALA A 25 13.85 -21.29 -1.54
N HIS A 26 12.66 -21.00 -2.02
CA HIS A 26 11.51 -20.67 -1.19
C HIS A 26 10.39 -21.70 -1.41
N ARG A 27 9.73 -22.10 -0.31
CA ARG A 27 8.54 -22.92 -0.36
C ARG A 27 7.53 -22.39 0.64
N PHE A 28 6.37 -22.00 0.14
CA PHE A 28 5.25 -21.59 0.96
C PHE A 28 4.09 -22.58 0.82
N LYS A 29 3.59 -23.08 1.94
CA LYS A 29 2.41 -23.94 1.99
C LYS A 29 1.44 -23.37 3.00
N TYR A 30 0.17 -23.38 2.68
CA TYR A 30 -0.87 -22.94 3.57
C TYR A 30 -2.09 -23.86 3.52
N ARG A 31 -2.93 -23.75 4.54
CA ARG A 31 -4.20 -24.46 4.62
C ARG A 31 -5.24 -23.52 5.22
N GLY A 32 -6.30 -23.25 4.46
CA GLY A 32 -7.50 -22.62 4.97
C GLY A 32 -8.38 -23.67 5.65
N VAL A 33 -8.87 -23.38 6.83
CA VAL A 33 -9.77 -24.26 7.58
C VAL A 33 -10.99 -23.49 8.08
N TYR A 34 -12.11 -24.19 8.19
CA TYR A 34 -13.28 -23.67 8.89
C TYR A 34 -13.09 -23.84 10.41
N THR A 35 -13.57 -22.90 11.17
CA THR A 35 -13.53 -22.93 12.64
C THR A 35 -14.85 -22.42 13.19
N ASN A 36 -15.08 -22.65 14.49
CA ASN A 36 -16.23 -22.10 15.21
C ASN A 36 -16.01 -20.64 15.67
N MET A 37 -14.91 -20.04 15.27
CA MET A 37 -14.61 -18.64 15.58
C MET A 37 -15.08 -17.72 14.45
N MET A 38 -15.17 -16.44 14.75
CA MET A 38 -15.40 -15.41 13.71
C MET A 38 -14.40 -15.58 12.56
N PRO A 39 -14.87 -15.55 11.30
CA PRO A 39 -13.98 -15.74 10.17
C PRO A 39 -12.96 -14.61 10.06
N ALA A 40 -11.71 -15.00 9.89
CA ALA A 40 -10.66 -14.07 9.49
C ALA A 40 -10.70 -13.85 7.97
N ALA A 41 -10.47 -12.63 7.52
CA ALA A 41 -10.51 -12.29 6.11
C ALA A 41 -9.60 -11.09 5.79
N ALA A 42 -10.01 -10.25 4.86
CA ALA A 42 -9.28 -9.07 4.45
C ALA A 42 -9.19 -8.04 5.60
N PHE A 43 -8.00 -7.58 5.84
CA PHE A 43 -7.69 -6.46 6.71
C PHE A 43 -6.59 -5.62 6.05
N ARG A 44 -6.43 -4.38 6.41
CA ARG A 44 -5.40 -3.49 5.85
C ARG A 44 -4.02 -4.19 5.82
N GLY A 45 -3.43 -4.28 4.63
CA GLY A 45 -2.25 -5.11 4.35
C GLY A 45 -2.57 -6.47 3.71
N TYR A 46 -3.81 -6.94 3.73
CA TYR A 46 -4.39 -8.09 3.03
C TYR A 46 -3.45 -9.30 2.92
N GLY A 47 -3.17 -9.94 4.06
CA GLY A 47 -2.27 -11.09 4.19
C GLY A 47 -0.82 -10.71 4.47
N ALA A 48 -0.31 -9.59 3.96
CA ALA A 48 1.06 -9.16 4.23
C ALA A 48 1.34 -9.01 5.72
N THR A 49 0.43 -8.40 6.48
CA THR A 49 0.57 -8.19 7.92
C THR A 49 0.79 -9.52 8.67
N GLN A 50 -0.02 -10.53 8.37
CA GLN A 50 0.09 -11.85 8.99
C GLN A 50 1.40 -12.54 8.59
N GLY A 51 1.74 -12.48 7.28
CA GLY A 51 2.97 -13.06 6.75
C GLY A 51 4.22 -12.40 7.31
N GLN A 52 4.22 -11.08 7.39
CA GLN A 52 5.34 -10.31 7.95
C GLN A 52 5.54 -10.61 9.44
N PHE A 53 4.46 -10.67 10.22
CA PHE A 53 4.58 -11.02 11.63
C PHE A 53 5.24 -12.39 11.82
N ALA A 54 4.80 -13.40 11.08
CA ALA A 54 5.36 -14.75 11.17
C ALA A 54 6.82 -14.79 10.71
N LEU A 55 7.13 -14.17 9.57
CA LEU A 55 8.46 -14.16 8.98
C LEU A 55 9.45 -13.41 9.87
N GLU A 56 9.12 -12.18 10.24
CA GLU A 56 10.00 -11.31 11.01
C GLU A 56 10.27 -11.82 12.43
N SER A 57 9.25 -12.43 13.06
CA SER A 57 9.43 -13.12 14.34
C SER A 57 10.37 -14.33 14.20
N THR A 58 10.27 -15.05 13.08
CA THR A 58 11.16 -16.19 12.80
C THR A 58 12.59 -15.71 12.52
N VAL A 59 12.76 -14.63 11.77
CA VAL A 59 14.08 -14.03 11.51
C VAL A 59 14.74 -13.56 12.82
N ASN A 60 13.99 -12.94 13.73
CA ASN A 60 14.53 -12.58 15.05
C ASN A 60 14.97 -13.81 15.86
N LYS A 61 14.13 -14.87 15.85
CA LYS A 61 14.48 -16.12 16.52
C LYS A 61 15.74 -16.76 15.92
N LEU A 62 15.85 -16.76 14.59
CA LEU A 62 17.02 -17.28 13.89
C LEU A 62 18.28 -16.48 14.22
N ALA A 63 18.18 -15.16 14.23
CA ALA A 63 19.30 -14.29 14.63
C ALA A 63 19.79 -14.61 16.04
N HIS A 64 18.87 -14.77 16.98
CA HIS A 64 19.20 -15.17 18.34
C HIS A 64 19.88 -16.55 18.40
N MET A 65 19.40 -17.54 17.63
CA MET A 65 20.01 -18.87 17.58
C MET A 65 21.41 -18.86 16.96
N LEU A 66 21.70 -17.90 16.09
CA LEU A 66 23.00 -17.72 15.43
C LEU A 66 23.95 -16.79 16.22
N ASP A 67 23.51 -16.30 17.37
CA ASP A 67 24.22 -15.25 18.14
C ASP A 67 24.62 -14.07 17.25
N MET A 68 23.65 -13.61 16.44
CA MET A 68 23.84 -12.55 15.44
C MET A 68 22.86 -11.41 15.69
N ASP A 69 23.31 -10.17 15.46
CA ASP A 69 22.42 -9.01 15.42
C ASP A 69 21.33 -9.23 14.36
N PRO A 70 20.02 -9.13 14.71
CA PRO A 70 18.93 -9.32 13.78
C PRO A 70 18.90 -8.29 12.64
N LEU A 71 19.48 -7.12 12.80
CA LEU A 71 19.65 -6.17 11.71
C LEU A 71 20.70 -6.65 10.71
N LEU A 72 21.83 -7.15 11.21
CA LEU A 72 22.89 -7.72 10.35
C LEU A 72 22.38 -8.93 9.56
N LEU A 73 21.55 -9.79 10.17
CA LEU A 73 20.95 -10.92 9.48
C LEU A 73 20.03 -10.44 8.34
N ARG A 74 19.24 -9.38 8.57
CA ARG A 74 18.39 -8.77 7.55
C ARG A 74 19.21 -8.16 6.42
N GLU A 75 20.21 -7.34 6.75
CA GLU A 75 21.08 -6.70 5.77
C GLU A 75 21.78 -7.68 4.83
N LYS A 76 22.16 -8.85 5.36
CA LYS A 76 22.78 -9.91 4.56
C LYS A 76 21.83 -10.62 3.62
N ASN A 77 20.55 -10.64 3.92
CA ASN A 77 19.57 -11.48 3.22
C ASN A 77 18.47 -10.71 2.52
N MET A 78 18.30 -9.41 2.80
CA MET A 78 17.22 -8.60 2.25
C MET A 78 17.40 -8.36 0.76
N LEU A 79 16.26 -8.19 0.11
CA LEU A 79 16.13 -7.78 -1.28
C LEU A 79 16.71 -6.37 -1.49
N ARG A 80 17.44 -6.20 -2.58
CA ARG A 80 18.05 -4.92 -2.96
C ARG A 80 17.53 -4.40 -4.28
N MET A 81 17.63 -3.10 -4.48
CA MET A 81 17.26 -2.45 -5.74
C MET A 81 17.98 -3.10 -6.93
N GLY A 82 17.24 -3.40 -7.99
CA GLY A 82 17.73 -4.05 -9.20
C GLY A 82 17.73 -5.58 -9.16
N GLU A 83 17.52 -6.20 -8.00
CA GLU A 83 17.40 -7.66 -7.93
C GLU A 83 16.05 -8.13 -8.47
N ILE A 84 16.06 -9.33 -9.04
CA ILE A 84 14.85 -10.04 -9.45
C ILE A 84 14.24 -10.72 -8.24
N MET A 85 12.92 -10.69 -8.12
CA MET A 85 12.13 -11.33 -7.06
C MET A 85 11.50 -12.64 -7.55
N PRO A 86 12.18 -13.80 -7.46
CA PRO A 86 11.61 -15.06 -7.95
C PRO A 86 10.31 -15.45 -7.24
N ALA A 87 10.18 -15.09 -5.98
CA ALA A 87 8.97 -15.33 -5.19
C ALA A 87 7.86 -14.30 -5.46
N TYR A 88 8.09 -13.31 -6.33
CA TYR A 88 7.11 -12.30 -6.72
C TYR A 88 7.11 -12.10 -8.24
N TYR A 89 6.54 -13.04 -8.96
CA TYR A 89 6.36 -13.03 -10.43
C TYR A 89 7.63 -12.85 -11.27
N ASN A 90 8.84 -13.05 -10.72
CA ASN A 90 10.12 -12.72 -11.33
C ASN A 90 10.26 -11.24 -11.74
N GLU A 91 9.60 -10.35 -11.03
CA GLU A 91 9.69 -8.92 -11.29
C GLU A 91 10.97 -8.32 -10.70
N PRO A 92 11.56 -7.33 -11.38
CA PRO A 92 12.69 -6.58 -10.82
C PRO A 92 12.21 -5.58 -9.76
N LEU A 93 13.00 -5.41 -8.70
CA LEU A 93 12.78 -4.35 -7.73
C LEU A 93 13.35 -3.03 -8.28
N ASN A 94 12.51 -2.24 -8.91
CA ASN A 94 12.91 -1.01 -9.61
C ASN A 94 13.20 0.17 -8.69
N SER A 95 12.63 0.19 -7.46
CA SER A 95 12.84 1.27 -6.50
C SER A 95 12.79 0.73 -5.08
N SER A 96 13.84 0.96 -4.31
CA SER A 96 13.90 0.62 -2.89
C SER A 96 14.97 1.45 -2.18
N ALA A 97 14.70 1.78 -0.92
CA ALA A 97 15.64 2.40 -0.02
C ALA A 97 15.67 1.66 1.33
N LEU A 98 15.37 0.35 1.31
CA LEU A 98 15.20 -0.46 2.52
C LEU A 98 16.47 -0.48 3.38
N ASP A 99 17.64 -0.57 2.77
CA ASP A 99 18.94 -0.47 3.41
C ASP A 99 19.11 0.85 4.17
N ARG A 100 18.80 1.98 3.53
CA ARG A 100 18.83 3.31 4.17
C ARG A 100 17.77 3.45 5.26
N CYS A 101 16.61 2.84 5.10
CA CYS A 101 15.58 2.81 6.13
C CYS A 101 16.04 2.06 7.38
N ILE A 102 16.72 0.92 7.22
CA ILE A 102 17.28 0.16 8.32
C ILE A 102 18.34 1.00 9.05
N GLN A 103 19.29 1.57 8.32
CA GLN A 103 20.34 2.38 8.92
C GLN A 103 19.77 3.58 9.69
N ARG A 104 18.86 4.33 9.05
CA ARG A 104 18.22 5.46 9.72
C ARG A 104 17.38 5.05 10.93
N GLY A 105 16.67 3.93 10.86
CA GLY A 105 15.92 3.38 11.99
C GLY A 105 16.83 2.98 13.15
N ARG A 106 17.99 2.35 12.85
CA ARG A 106 19.05 2.01 13.82
C ARG A 106 19.54 3.24 14.57
N ASP A 107 19.89 4.29 13.84
CA ASP A 107 20.39 5.54 14.40
C ASP A 107 19.34 6.23 15.26
N MET A 108 18.11 6.37 14.73
CA MET A 108 17.02 7.08 15.42
C MET A 108 16.59 6.43 16.71
N ILE A 109 16.59 5.09 16.78
CA ILE A 109 16.20 4.37 18.00
C ILE A 109 17.36 4.24 19.00
N GLY A 110 18.59 4.49 18.56
CA GLY A 110 19.81 4.25 19.34
C GLY A 110 20.02 2.75 19.56
N TRP A 111 20.00 1.99 18.47
CA TRP A 111 20.06 0.52 18.50
C TRP A 111 21.26 0.00 19.24
N ASP A 112 22.45 0.47 18.90
CA ASP A 112 23.73 -0.04 19.44
C ASP A 112 23.88 0.11 20.94
N GLU A 113 23.18 1.09 21.53
CA GLU A 113 23.18 1.34 22.96
C GLU A 113 22.09 0.59 23.73
N LYS A 114 21.04 0.19 23.03
CA LYS A 114 19.78 -0.32 23.66
C LYS A 114 19.51 -1.79 23.36
N TYR A 115 20.09 -2.34 22.30
CA TYR A 115 19.86 -3.75 21.93
C TYR A 115 20.72 -4.70 22.77
N PRO A 116 20.22 -5.86 23.21
CA PRO A 116 18.83 -6.31 23.04
C PRO A 116 17.84 -5.64 24.00
N CYS A 117 18.29 -5.24 25.17
CA CYS A 117 17.49 -4.51 26.13
C CYS A 117 18.37 -3.79 27.16
N LYS A 118 17.77 -2.81 27.83
CA LYS A 118 18.36 -2.06 28.94
C LYS A 118 17.54 -2.27 30.19
N GLU A 119 18.17 -2.69 31.26
CA GLU A 119 17.53 -2.71 32.59
C GLU A 119 17.30 -1.27 33.06
N ILE A 120 16.06 -0.99 33.43
CA ILE A 120 15.64 0.32 33.96
C ILE A 120 15.52 0.24 35.49
N SER A 121 15.08 -0.89 36.00
CA SER A 121 15.00 -1.22 37.42
C SER A 121 14.95 -2.73 37.60
N PRO A 122 15.03 -3.27 38.84
CA PRO A 122 14.96 -4.71 39.09
C PRO A 122 13.70 -5.40 38.53
N THR A 123 12.66 -4.65 38.21
CA THR A 123 11.39 -5.18 37.69
C THR A 123 11.01 -4.66 36.31
N LYS A 124 11.87 -3.83 35.68
CA LYS A 124 11.57 -3.20 34.39
C LYS A 124 12.77 -3.27 33.45
N VAL A 125 12.51 -3.76 32.26
CA VAL A 125 13.46 -3.69 31.12
C VAL A 125 12.83 -2.91 29.98
N ARG A 126 13.67 -2.24 29.21
CA ARG A 126 13.28 -1.62 27.93
C ARG A 126 14.03 -2.34 26.83
N ALA A 127 13.31 -2.96 25.93
CA ALA A 127 13.86 -3.61 24.76
C ALA A 127 13.63 -2.76 23.50
N VAL A 128 14.43 -2.99 22.49
CA VAL A 128 14.26 -2.44 21.13
C VAL A 128 14.10 -3.58 20.15
N GLY A 129 13.35 -3.34 19.10
CA GLY A 129 13.17 -4.28 18.00
C GLY A 129 12.95 -3.54 16.69
N MET A 130 13.27 -4.21 15.59
CA MET A 130 13.04 -3.70 14.24
C MET A 130 12.54 -4.84 13.36
N SER A 131 11.64 -4.51 12.45
CA SER A 131 11.21 -5.40 11.37
C SER A 131 11.23 -4.65 10.05
N ILE A 132 11.32 -5.38 8.96
CA ILE A 132 11.16 -4.84 7.61
C ILE A 132 9.88 -5.39 6.99
N SER A 133 9.29 -4.64 6.07
CA SER A 133 8.05 -5.07 5.44
C SER A 133 7.96 -4.60 4.00
N MET A 134 7.17 -5.31 3.22
CA MET A 134 6.75 -4.90 1.89
C MET A 134 5.25 -5.09 1.71
N GLN A 135 4.69 -4.34 0.78
CA GLN A 135 3.30 -4.46 0.35
C GLN A 135 3.25 -4.36 -1.17
N GLY A 136 2.68 -5.36 -1.82
CA GLY A 136 2.32 -5.28 -3.23
C GLY A 136 1.03 -4.47 -3.39
N SER A 137 0.99 -3.57 -4.35
CA SER A 137 -0.17 -2.72 -4.64
C SER A 137 -0.62 -2.89 -6.09
N GLY A 138 -1.94 -2.72 -6.31
CA GLY A 138 -2.57 -2.91 -7.61
C GLY A 138 -2.83 -4.36 -7.99
N ILE A 139 -3.87 -4.57 -8.76
CA ILE A 139 -4.17 -5.85 -9.43
C ILE A 139 -4.17 -5.57 -10.93
N SER A 140 -3.10 -5.95 -11.58
CA SER A 140 -2.91 -5.68 -13.01
C SER A 140 -4.04 -6.28 -13.85
N ASN A 141 -4.60 -5.45 -14.76
CA ASN A 141 -5.69 -5.82 -15.68
C ASN A 141 -7.02 -6.25 -15.03
N VAL A 142 -7.23 -5.94 -13.74
CA VAL A 142 -8.47 -6.28 -13.02
C VAL A 142 -9.12 -5.03 -12.45
N ASP A 143 -8.34 -4.14 -11.83
CA ASP A 143 -8.87 -2.94 -11.21
C ASP A 143 -9.36 -1.94 -12.26
N THR A 144 -10.58 -1.43 -12.04
CA THR A 144 -11.21 -0.39 -12.88
C THR A 144 -11.81 0.67 -11.98
N ALA A 145 -11.92 1.89 -12.48
CA ALA A 145 -12.62 2.96 -11.78
C ALA A 145 -13.27 3.92 -12.80
N GLY A 146 -14.31 4.63 -12.34
CA GLY A 146 -14.95 5.69 -13.08
C GLY A 146 -14.82 7.03 -12.38
N ALA A 147 -14.80 8.09 -13.15
CA ALA A 147 -14.91 9.46 -12.66
C ALA A 147 -15.72 10.33 -13.64
N GLU A 148 -16.46 11.25 -13.09
CA GLU A 148 -17.20 12.26 -13.85
C GLU A 148 -16.88 13.64 -13.29
N ILE A 149 -16.57 14.61 -14.18
CA ILE A 149 -16.35 16.00 -13.79
C ILE A 149 -17.31 16.89 -14.58
N LYS A 150 -18.04 17.73 -13.86
CA LYS A 150 -18.94 18.72 -14.42
C LYS A 150 -18.50 20.12 -14.03
N LEU A 151 -18.38 21.02 -15.00
CA LEU A 151 -18.33 22.45 -14.75
C LEU A 151 -19.76 22.96 -14.57
N ASN A 152 -20.05 23.59 -13.44
CA ASN A 152 -21.36 24.16 -13.11
C ASN A 152 -21.46 25.61 -13.57
N ASP A 153 -22.67 26.14 -13.55
CA ASP A 153 -23.00 27.49 -14.05
C ASP A 153 -22.37 28.61 -13.17
N ASP A 154 -22.03 28.29 -11.93
CA ASP A 154 -21.38 29.17 -10.96
C ASP A 154 -19.85 29.18 -11.07
N GLY A 155 -19.29 28.38 -11.98
CA GLY A 155 -17.85 28.26 -12.19
C GLY A 155 -17.15 27.24 -11.27
N PHE A 156 -17.91 26.55 -10.40
CA PHE A 156 -17.40 25.43 -9.61
C PHE A 156 -17.43 24.13 -10.40
N TYR A 157 -16.64 23.17 -9.95
CA TYR A 157 -16.59 21.85 -10.52
C TYR A 157 -17.21 20.83 -9.56
N THR A 158 -18.05 19.95 -10.07
CA THR A 158 -18.51 18.76 -9.34
C THR A 158 -17.70 17.57 -9.83
N LEU A 159 -16.94 16.97 -8.92
CA LEU A 159 -16.20 15.73 -9.15
C LEU A 159 -16.99 14.56 -8.55
N LYS A 160 -17.44 13.64 -9.37
CA LYS A 160 -18.08 12.39 -8.92
C LYS A 160 -17.10 11.23 -9.04
N ILE A 161 -16.93 10.50 -7.94
CA ILE A 161 -16.13 9.30 -7.83
C ILE A 161 -16.87 8.23 -7.04
N GLY A 162 -16.63 6.96 -7.34
CA GLY A 162 -17.16 5.84 -6.56
C GLY A 162 -16.25 5.45 -5.39
N ALA A 163 -14.99 5.88 -5.42
CA ALA A 163 -14.03 5.63 -4.33
C ALA A 163 -14.47 6.34 -3.05
N THR A 164 -14.36 5.63 -1.93
CA THR A 164 -14.76 6.13 -0.60
C THR A 164 -13.56 6.51 0.23
N ASP A 165 -13.57 7.70 0.81
CA ASP A 165 -12.56 8.10 1.78
C ASP A 165 -12.81 7.40 3.13
N MET A 166 -11.93 6.47 3.45
CA MET A 166 -11.93 5.74 4.71
C MET A 166 -10.83 6.22 5.69
N GLY A 167 -10.43 7.48 5.54
CA GLY A 167 -9.31 8.08 6.29
C GLY A 167 -8.00 8.12 5.50
N THR A 168 -8.04 7.84 4.21
CA THR A 168 -6.89 7.88 3.30
C THR A 168 -6.67 9.23 2.64
N GLY A 169 -7.64 10.15 2.73
CA GLY A 169 -7.62 11.44 2.06
C GLY A 169 -7.90 11.33 0.56
N CYS A 170 -8.67 10.32 0.13
CA CYS A 170 -8.88 10.09 -1.28
C CYS A 170 -9.65 11.23 -1.93
N ASP A 171 -10.66 11.81 -1.27
CA ASP A 171 -11.41 12.96 -1.79
C ASP A 171 -10.49 14.13 -2.10
N THR A 172 -9.59 14.45 -1.17
CA THR A 172 -8.58 15.50 -1.36
C THR A 172 -7.61 15.16 -2.49
N SER A 173 -7.10 13.92 -2.51
CA SER A 173 -6.12 13.51 -3.53
C SER A 173 -6.72 13.51 -4.94
N MET A 174 -7.97 13.07 -5.09
CA MET A 174 -8.66 13.09 -6.37
C MET A 174 -8.95 14.53 -6.82
N THR A 175 -9.32 15.39 -5.89
CA THR A 175 -9.51 16.83 -6.17
C THR A 175 -8.21 17.48 -6.62
N GLN A 176 -7.08 17.16 -5.98
CA GLN A 176 -5.77 17.68 -6.40
C GLN A 176 -5.41 17.28 -7.84
N ILE A 177 -5.67 16.03 -8.22
CA ILE A 177 -5.42 15.55 -9.59
C ILE A 177 -6.30 16.30 -10.60
N ALA A 178 -7.57 16.50 -10.28
CA ALA A 178 -8.50 17.25 -11.15
C ALA A 178 -8.09 18.72 -11.27
N ALA A 179 -7.79 19.37 -10.15
CA ALA A 179 -7.40 20.79 -10.07
C ALA A 179 -6.13 21.06 -10.86
N GLU A 180 -5.07 20.27 -10.66
CA GLU A 180 -3.81 20.38 -11.40
C GLU A 180 -4.03 20.18 -12.90
N THR A 181 -4.85 19.22 -13.30
CA THR A 181 -5.11 18.94 -14.73
C THR A 181 -5.91 20.08 -15.40
N LEU A 182 -6.90 20.62 -14.71
CA LEU A 182 -7.75 21.71 -15.21
C LEU A 182 -7.12 23.09 -15.06
N LEU A 183 -6.02 23.23 -14.31
CA LEU A 183 -5.41 24.50 -13.91
C LEU A 183 -6.40 25.39 -13.13
N ALA A 184 -7.10 24.79 -12.18
CA ALA A 184 -8.10 25.40 -11.32
C ALA A 184 -7.68 25.31 -9.85
N ASP A 185 -8.24 26.17 -9.01
CA ASP A 185 -7.99 26.08 -7.57
C ASP A 185 -8.73 24.90 -6.96
N ILE A 186 -8.11 24.25 -5.97
CA ILE A 186 -8.70 23.08 -5.29
C ILE A 186 -10.05 23.42 -4.63
N ASP A 187 -10.19 24.64 -4.14
CA ASP A 187 -11.40 25.14 -3.47
C ASP A 187 -12.59 25.32 -4.44
N GLN A 188 -12.36 25.24 -5.74
CA GLN A 188 -13.43 25.28 -6.75
C GLN A 188 -14.09 23.90 -6.98
N PHE A 189 -13.67 22.86 -6.27
CA PHE A 189 -14.19 21.51 -6.45
C PHE A 189 -15.12 21.09 -5.31
N ILE A 190 -16.23 20.50 -5.69
CA ILE A 190 -17.16 19.82 -4.79
C ILE A 190 -17.10 18.33 -5.13
N VAL A 191 -16.65 17.51 -4.17
CA VAL A 191 -16.64 16.07 -4.33
C VAL A 191 -18.03 15.52 -3.99
N ALA A 192 -18.62 14.83 -4.94
CA ALA A 192 -19.87 14.07 -4.78
C ALA A 192 -19.53 12.58 -4.93
N GLY A 193 -19.44 11.89 -3.81
CA GLY A 193 -19.11 10.47 -3.75
C GLY A 193 -20.02 9.75 -2.78
N VAL A 194 -19.80 8.44 -2.66
CA VAL A 194 -20.46 7.53 -1.70
C VAL A 194 -21.99 7.46 -1.78
N ASP A 195 -22.54 7.87 -2.88
CA ASP A 195 -23.97 7.78 -3.19
C ASP A 195 -24.16 6.87 -4.41
N THR A 196 -24.71 5.69 -4.21
CA THR A 196 -24.85 4.67 -5.26
C THR A 196 -25.80 5.07 -6.39
N ASP A 197 -26.60 6.11 -6.20
CA ASP A 197 -27.52 6.60 -7.24
C ASP A 197 -26.83 7.53 -8.24
N ILE A 198 -25.71 8.16 -7.83
CA ILE A 198 -25.04 9.18 -8.65
C ILE A 198 -23.55 8.92 -8.89
N SER A 199 -22.92 8.09 -8.06
CA SER A 199 -21.48 7.81 -8.18
C SER A 199 -21.19 6.82 -9.30
N PRO A 200 -20.15 7.02 -10.10
CA PRO A 200 -19.69 6.01 -11.04
C PRO A 200 -19.21 4.76 -10.31
N PHE A 201 -19.12 3.65 -11.05
CA PHE A 201 -18.70 2.38 -10.50
C PHE A 201 -17.25 2.45 -9.96
N ASP A 202 -17.06 1.89 -8.78
CA ASP A 202 -15.75 1.62 -8.17
C ASP A 202 -15.81 0.26 -7.44
N PRO A 203 -14.88 -0.64 -7.66
CA PRO A 203 -14.88 -1.98 -7.03
C PRO A 203 -14.49 -1.97 -5.56
N GLY A 204 -14.00 -0.85 -5.06
CA GLY A 204 -13.41 -0.69 -3.75
C GLY A 204 -11.89 -0.53 -3.77
N SER A 205 -11.33 -0.14 -2.65
CA SER A 205 -9.87 0.14 -2.49
C SER A 205 -9.06 -1.15 -2.36
N TYR A 206 -9.19 -2.07 -3.31
CA TYR A 206 -8.44 -3.32 -3.33
C TYR A 206 -6.96 -3.08 -3.62
N ALA A 207 -6.10 -3.88 -3.02
CA ALA A 207 -4.66 -3.87 -3.25
C ALA A 207 -4.02 -2.46 -3.21
N SER A 208 -4.60 -1.53 -2.45
CA SER A 208 -4.12 -0.14 -2.32
C SER A 208 -4.05 0.62 -3.65
N SER A 209 -4.99 0.41 -4.55
CA SER A 209 -4.95 0.93 -5.92
C SER A 209 -5.69 2.26 -6.12
N THR A 210 -6.46 2.74 -5.15
CA THR A 210 -7.36 3.89 -5.31
C THR A 210 -6.69 5.11 -5.95
N THR A 211 -5.59 5.59 -5.39
CA THR A 211 -4.91 6.78 -5.93
C THR A 211 -4.44 6.56 -7.37
N TYR A 212 -3.99 5.37 -7.70
CA TYR A 212 -3.52 5.07 -9.06
C TYR A 212 -4.69 4.87 -10.03
N VAL A 213 -5.64 3.99 -9.71
CA VAL A 213 -6.71 3.60 -10.65
C VAL A 213 -7.78 4.68 -10.74
N THR A 214 -8.36 5.10 -9.61
CA THR A 214 -9.35 6.18 -9.59
C THR A 214 -8.72 7.51 -9.98
N GLY A 215 -7.46 7.76 -9.57
CA GLY A 215 -6.72 8.96 -9.97
C GLY A 215 -6.52 9.05 -11.49
N MET A 216 -6.26 7.93 -12.18
CA MET A 216 -6.20 7.93 -13.65
C MET A 216 -7.57 8.18 -14.30
N ALA A 217 -8.65 7.65 -13.71
CA ALA A 217 -10.00 7.96 -14.19
C ALA A 217 -10.31 9.46 -14.05
N VAL A 218 -9.97 10.07 -12.91
CA VAL A 218 -10.09 11.51 -12.67
C VAL A 218 -9.25 12.31 -13.65
N TYR A 219 -7.99 11.94 -13.83
CA TYR A 219 -7.11 12.60 -14.79
C TYR A 219 -7.67 12.58 -16.22
N ASN A 220 -8.17 11.42 -16.67
CA ASN A 220 -8.74 11.28 -18.00
C ASN A 220 -10.03 12.13 -18.15
N ALA A 221 -10.91 12.12 -17.15
CA ALA A 221 -12.12 12.95 -17.13
C ALA A 221 -11.79 14.44 -17.15
N ALA A 222 -10.77 14.85 -16.39
CA ALA A 222 -10.31 16.24 -16.37
C ALA A 222 -9.71 16.67 -17.71
N CYS A 223 -8.92 15.82 -18.36
CA CYS A 223 -8.40 16.07 -19.70
C CYS A 223 -9.51 16.23 -20.74
N ASP A 224 -10.52 15.36 -20.69
CA ASP A 224 -11.66 15.44 -21.60
C ASP A 224 -12.45 16.76 -21.40
N LEU A 225 -12.73 17.12 -20.15
CA LEU A 225 -13.40 18.39 -19.83
C LEU A 225 -12.57 19.60 -20.26
N LYS A 226 -11.25 19.59 -20.00
CA LYS A 226 -10.33 20.65 -20.43
C LYS A 226 -10.39 20.88 -21.93
N ASN A 227 -10.37 19.82 -22.73
CA ASN A 227 -10.47 19.89 -24.17
C ASN A 227 -11.82 20.48 -24.63
N LYS A 228 -12.92 20.11 -23.96
CA LYS A 228 -14.24 20.68 -24.23
C LYS A 228 -14.31 22.18 -23.92
N ILE A 229 -13.75 22.61 -22.79
CA ILE A 229 -13.68 24.03 -22.40
C ILE A 229 -12.88 24.82 -23.42
N ILE A 230 -11.67 24.36 -23.78
CA ILE A 230 -10.82 25.02 -24.79
C ILE A 230 -11.54 25.13 -26.13
N THR A 231 -12.18 24.04 -26.57
CA THR A 231 -12.91 24.01 -27.85
C THR A 231 -14.09 24.98 -27.84
N ALA A 232 -14.85 25.05 -26.73
CA ALA A 232 -15.95 25.99 -26.59
C ALA A 232 -15.47 27.44 -26.56
N GLY A 233 -14.42 27.73 -25.77
CA GLY A 233 -13.83 29.07 -25.71
C GLY A 233 -13.30 29.56 -27.06
N ALA A 234 -12.62 28.70 -27.82
CA ALA A 234 -12.13 29.02 -29.15
C ALA A 234 -13.24 29.35 -30.18
N LYS A 235 -14.46 28.83 -29.97
CA LYS A 235 -15.62 29.18 -30.82
C LYS A 235 -16.29 30.48 -30.43
N MET A 236 -16.05 30.97 -29.21
CA MET A 236 -16.63 32.21 -28.71
C MET A 236 -15.71 33.43 -28.96
N MET A 237 -14.47 33.20 -29.27
CA MET A 237 -13.48 34.21 -29.65
C MET A 237 -13.42 34.42 -31.16
#